data_b24c3c20a6b6058e54d1b2389d7f280f
#
_entry.id   b24c3c20a6b6058e54d1b2389d7f280f
#
_cell.length_a   1.000
_cell.length_b   1.000
_cell.length_c   1.000
_cell.angle_alpha   90.00
_cell.angle_beta   90.00
_cell.angle_gamma   90.00
#
_symmetry.space_group_name_H-M   'P 1'
#
loop_
_entity.id
_entity.type
_entity.pdbx_description
1 polymer ?
#
loop_
_entity_poly.entity_id
_entity_poly.type
_entity_poly.pdbx_seq_one_letter_code
_entity_poly.pdbx_strand_id
1 'polypeptide(L)'
;MSKFLKVPANLVAKPVGYGTLQMDGCTVIEQCIHSMECKGTMYLQSHMLIFMLEGTITLTYGKQTYVVGKNEMLLLKKATSVKFEMIGNAENDNIYDGTMICIKDDLLKEFVKTANVKMPQIAGEIKTLVNPMDNRLIAFIQSLKPYFNAPSTINPALLKLKIMELLFDVSECSQNTFRQLLQLLKPVRANIRYVVEQNYASPITLPELAYLSGRSLSSFKREFQTTYNMPPAQWIRQKRLEKSLDMLKNTPMTVSEICYTMGFESPAHFSRIFKEHYGHPPTQYKQ
;
A
#
# COMPACT_ATOMS: atom_id res chain seq x y z
N MET A 1 16.77 -4.88 5.25
CA MET A 1 15.90 -3.82 5.82
C MET A 1 14.51 -3.92 5.20
N SER A 2 13.45 -3.93 6.00
CA SER A 2 12.07 -3.92 5.47
C SER A 2 11.78 -2.57 4.82
N LYS A 3 11.43 -2.57 3.54
CA LYS A 3 11.19 -1.36 2.74
C LYS A 3 9.79 -0.83 3.05
N PHE A 4 9.65 0.47 3.37
CA PHE A 4 8.35 1.13 3.51
C PHE A 4 8.08 2.00 2.28
N LEU A 5 6.99 1.72 1.59
CA LEU A 5 6.62 2.38 0.33
C LEU A 5 5.28 3.09 0.46
N LYS A 6 5.24 4.38 0.13
CA LYS A 6 3.99 5.12 -0.08
C LYS A 6 3.60 5.02 -1.54
N VAL A 7 2.48 4.39 -1.83
CA VAL A 7 2.04 4.12 -3.20
C VAL A 7 0.89 5.07 -3.58
N PRO A 8 1.00 5.83 -4.66
CA PRO A 8 2.00 5.75 -5.75
C PRO A 8 3.28 6.57 -5.55
N ALA A 9 3.38 7.42 -4.52
CA ALA A 9 4.45 8.43 -4.42
C ALA A 9 5.89 7.86 -4.41
N ASN A 10 6.12 6.66 -3.88
CA ASN A 10 7.43 6.03 -3.78
C ASN A 10 7.68 4.89 -4.78
N LEU A 11 6.77 4.66 -5.74
CA LEU A 11 6.97 3.65 -6.78
C LEU A 11 8.11 4.01 -7.77
N VAL A 12 8.68 5.20 -7.68
CA VAL A 12 9.71 5.72 -8.59
C VAL A 12 11.15 5.33 -8.18
N ALA A 13 11.35 4.68 -7.03
CA ALA A 13 12.69 4.32 -6.54
C ALA A 13 13.17 3.02 -7.21
N LYS A 14 13.96 3.15 -8.27
CA LYS A 14 14.42 2.13 -9.20
C LYS A 14 15.47 1.15 -8.66
N PRO A 15 15.28 -0.16 -8.87
CA PRO A 15 16.29 -1.03 -9.47
C PRO A 15 16.03 -1.27 -10.96
N VAL A 16 17.01 -1.84 -11.67
CA VAL A 16 16.92 -2.23 -13.08
C VAL A 16 15.72 -3.19 -13.30
N GLY A 17 14.89 -2.91 -14.32
CA GLY A 17 13.74 -3.76 -14.66
C GLY A 17 12.35 -3.20 -14.26
N TYR A 18 12.30 -1.97 -13.74
CA TYR A 18 11.04 -1.30 -13.44
C TYR A 18 10.64 -0.32 -14.54
N GLY A 19 9.41 -0.47 -15.04
CA GLY A 19 8.78 0.50 -15.94
C GLY A 19 7.67 1.26 -15.20
N THR A 20 7.56 2.57 -15.41
CA THR A 20 6.48 3.38 -14.84
C THR A 20 5.82 4.24 -15.90
N LEU A 21 4.47 4.29 -15.87
CA LEU A 21 3.69 5.24 -16.65
C LEU A 21 3.05 6.25 -15.71
N GLN A 22 3.15 7.53 -16.05
CA GLN A 22 2.72 8.63 -15.20
C GLN A 22 1.59 9.44 -15.84
N MET A 23 0.68 9.93 -15.01
CA MET A 23 -0.37 10.87 -15.37
C MET A 23 -0.42 11.98 -14.32
N ASP A 24 -0.35 13.25 -14.76
CA ASP A 24 -0.32 14.44 -13.88
C ASP A 24 0.83 14.37 -12.84
N GLY A 25 2.00 13.90 -13.26
CA GLY A 25 3.18 13.77 -12.39
C GLY A 25 3.12 12.65 -11.35
N CYS A 26 2.06 11.84 -11.35
CA CYS A 26 1.91 10.68 -10.45
C CYS A 26 2.06 9.38 -11.22
N THR A 27 2.77 8.41 -10.66
CA THR A 27 2.83 7.04 -11.19
C THR A 27 1.44 6.42 -11.12
N VAL A 28 0.95 5.94 -12.24
CA VAL A 28 -0.36 5.29 -12.36
C VAL A 28 -0.20 3.81 -12.61
N ILE A 29 0.79 3.42 -13.43
CA ILE A 29 1.09 2.02 -13.73
C ILE A 29 2.58 1.80 -13.45
N GLU A 30 2.87 0.74 -12.72
CA GLU A 30 4.23 0.25 -12.48
C GLU A 30 4.31 -1.21 -12.89
N GLN A 31 5.29 -1.52 -13.71
CA GLN A 31 5.69 -2.88 -14.03
C GLN A 31 6.97 -3.22 -13.25
N CYS A 32 6.95 -4.34 -12.55
CA CYS A 32 8.08 -4.88 -11.83
C CYS A 32 8.51 -6.20 -12.48
N ILE A 33 9.68 -6.24 -13.08
CA ILE A 33 10.30 -7.49 -13.57
C ILE A 33 11.66 -7.62 -12.89
N HIS A 34 11.83 -8.63 -12.08
CA HIS A 34 13.10 -8.89 -11.38
C HIS A 34 13.23 -10.36 -10.97
N SER A 35 14.45 -10.75 -10.62
CA SER A 35 14.79 -12.10 -10.13
C SER A 35 15.17 -12.14 -8.64
N MET A 36 14.96 -11.03 -7.90
CA MET A 36 15.32 -10.93 -6.48
C MET A 36 14.07 -10.89 -5.61
N GLU A 37 14.09 -11.59 -4.48
CA GLU A 37 13.06 -11.45 -3.46
C GLU A 37 13.00 -10.01 -2.93
N CYS A 38 11.81 -9.48 -2.82
CA CYS A 38 11.57 -8.15 -2.26
C CYS A 38 10.43 -8.19 -1.26
N LYS A 39 10.67 -7.62 -0.07
CA LYS A 39 9.65 -7.53 0.98
C LYS A 39 9.64 -6.17 1.66
N GLY A 40 8.47 -5.81 2.15
CA GLY A 40 8.29 -4.52 2.82
C GLY A 40 6.86 -4.27 3.27
N THR A 41 6.55 -2.99 3.42
CA THR A 41 5.20 -2.51 3.73
C THR A 41 4.82 -1.44 2.71
N MET A 42 3.65 -1.57 2.12
CA MET A 42 3.05 -0.56 1.23
C MET A 42 1.92 0.17 1.95
N TYR A 43 1.93 1.49 1.86
CA TYR A 43 0.84 2.37 2.25
C TYR A 43 0.12 2.88 1.00
N LEU A 44 -1.14 2.52 0.84
CA LEU A 44 -1.92 2.80 -0.36
C LEU A 44 -2.64 4.15 -0.25
N GLN A 45 -2.17 5.14 -1.01
CA GLN A 45 -2.79 6.46 -1.14
C GLN A 45 -3.90 6.48 -2.22
N SER A 46 -3.87 5.52 -3.14
CA SER A 46 -4.88 5.27 -4.17
C SER A 46 -5.34 3.82 -4.11
N HIS A 47 -6.47 3.49 -4.73
CA HIS A 47 -6.83 2.10 -4.96
C HIS A 47 -5.78 1.45 -5.83
N MET A 48 -5.52 0.16 -5.62
CA MET A 48 -4.50 -0.56 -6.37
C MET A 48 -5.05 -1.87 -6.91
N LEU A 49 -4.79 -2.11 -8.19
CA LEU A 49 -4.99 -3.38 -8.85
C LEU A 49 -3.60 -4.00 -9.07
N ILE A 50 -3.47 -5.25 -8.71
CA ILE A 50 -2.24 -6.04 -8.87
C ILE A 50 -2.55 -7.16 -9.84
N PHE A 51 -1.70 -7.35 -10.85
CA PHE A 51 -1.80 -8.37 -11.87
C PHE A 51 -0.48 -9.13 -11.94
N MET A 52 -0.53 -10.46 -11.87
CA MET A 52 0.65 -11.31 -11.90
C MET A 52 0.72 -12.10 -13.21
N LEU A 53 1.81 -11.93 -13.95
CA LEU A 53 2.11 -12.73 -15.17
C LEU A 53 3.10 -13.86 -14.87
N GLU A 54 4.01 -13.66 -13.88
CA GLU A 54 4.98 -14.68 -13.47
C GLU A 54 5.38 -14.44 -12.00
N GLY A 55 5.68 -15.51 -11.25
CA GLY A 55 6.01 -15.44 -9.83
C GLY A 55 4.80 -15.29 -8.93
N THR A 56 5.02 -14.83 -7.70
CA THR A 56 3.96 -14.63 -6.68
C THR A 56 4.18 -13.37 -5.86
N ILE A 57 3.09 -12.74 -5.44
CA ILE A 57 3.12 -11.73 -4.38
C ILE A 57 2.23 -12.17 -3.22
N THR A 58 2.81 -12.19 -2.03
CA THR A 58 2.08 -12.41 -0.78
C THR A 58 1.80 -11.07 -0.12
N LEU A 59 0.54 -10.81 0.21
CA LEU A 59 0.06 -9.56 0.80
C LEU A 59 -0.63 -9.85 2.12
N THR A 60 -0.17 -9.24 3.21
CA THR A 60 -0.78 -9.41 4.53
C THR A 60 -1.39 -8.09 5.02
N TYR A 61 -2.68 -8.13 5.29
CA TYR A 61 -3.46 -7.03 5.86
C TYR A 61 -4.20 -7.49 7.12
N GLY A 62 -3.83 -6.96 8.26
CA GLY A 62 -4.36 -7.41 9.55
C GLY A 62 -4.06 -8.90 9.80
N LYS A 63 -5.11 -9.71 9.88
CA LYS A 63 -5.01 -11.17 10.05
C LYS A 63 -5.20 -11.96 8.75
N GLN A 64 -5.40 -11.27 7.64
CA GLN A 64 -5.66 -11.90 6.35
C GLN A 64 -4.40 -11.87 5.49
N THR A 65 -4.13 -12.98 4.81
CA THR A 65 -3.04 -13.13 3.87
C THR A 65 -3.60 -13.55 2.52
N TYR A 66 -3.14 -12.89 1.47
CA TYR A 66 -3.51 -13.13 0.08
C TYR A 66 -2.26 -13.51 -0.68
N VAL A 67 -2.27 -14.62 -1.38
CA VAL A 67 -1.21 -15.02 -2.30
C VAL A 67 -1.77 -14.87 -3.70
N VAL A 68 -1.15 -14.00 -4.51
CA VAL A 68 -1.53 -13.76 -5.90
C VAL A 68 -0.45 -14.38 -6.77
N GLY A 69 -0.82 -15.40 -7.52
CA GLY A 69 0.06 -16.16 -8.39
C GLY A 69 -0.12 -15.81 -9.86
N LYS A 70 0.53 -16.60 -10.72
CA LYS A 70 0.49 -16.44 -12.17
C LYS A 70 -0.95 -16.42 -12.71
N ASN A 71 -1.24 -15.43 -13.57
CA ASN A 71 -2.55 -15.18 -14.17
C ASN A 71 -3.67 -14.90 -13.13
N GLU A 72 -3.28 -14.35 -11.99
CA GLU A 72 -4.22 -13.90 -10.96
C GLU A 72 -4.10 -12.39 -10.74
N MET A 73 -5.18 -11.83 -10.19
CA MET A 73 -5.25 -10.41 -9.82
C MET A 73 -5.88 -10.20 -8.45
N LEU A 74 -5.56 -9.06 -7.86
CA LEU A 74 -6.12 -8.62 -6.58
C LEU A 74 -6.44 -7.13 -6.62
N LEU A 75 -7.63 -6.77 -6.08
CA LEU A 75 -8.05 -5.38 -5.91
C LEU A 75 -7.88 -4.97 -4.45
N LEU A 76 -7.10 -3.92 -4.21
CA LEU A 76 -6.85 -3.36 -2.90
C LEU A 76 -7.44 -1.95 -2.79
N LYS A 77 -8.11 -1.70 -1.66
CA LYS A 77 -8.70 -0.41 -1.38
C LYS A 77 -7.63 0.57 -0.90
N LYS A 78 -7.73 1.84 -1.30
CA LYS A 78 -6.93 2.93 -0.74
C LYS A 78 -7.09 3.03 0.78
N ALA A 79 -6.26 3.82 1.42
CA ALA A 79 -6.21 3.96 2.87
C ALA A 79 -6.00 2.60 3.58
N THR A 80 -5.10 1.79 3.02
CA THR A 80 -4.72 0.47 3.52
C THR A 80 -3.21 0.38 3.63
N SER A 81 -2.72 -0.21 4.72
CA SER A 81 -1.29 -0.55 4.88
C SER A 81 -1.16 -2.07 4.81
N VAL A 82 -0.36 -2.57 3.87
CA VAL A 82 -0.18 -4.00 3.64
C VAL A 82 1.30 -4.36 3.67
N LYS A 83 1.63 -5.46 4.33
CA LYS A 83 2.95 -6.09 4.17
C LYS A 83 2.95 -6.86 2.86
N PHE A 84 4.06 -6.83 2.15
CA PHE A 84 4.22 -7.55 0.91
C PHE A 84 5.51 -8.36 0.89
N GLU A 85 5.49 -9.46 0.16
CA GLU A 85 6.64 -10.28 -0.18
C GLU A 85 6.47 -10.76 -1.62
N MET A 86 7.46 -10.46 -2.47
CA MET A 86 7.50 -10.79 -3.91
C MET A 86 8.53 -11.87 -4.11
N ILE A 87 8.12 -12.97 -4.75
CA ILE A 87 8.98 -14.14 -4.99
C ILE A 87 8.85 -14.51 -6.47
N GLY A 88 9.99 -14.67 -7.15
CA GLY A 88 10.06 -15.12 -8.53
C GLY A 88 9.71 -16.60 -8.69
N ASN A 89 9.41 -17.02 -9.92
CA ASN A 89 9.17 -18.43 -10.23
C ASN A 89 10.51 -19.18 -10.37
N ALA A 90 10.75 -20.13 -9.47
CA ALA A 90 11.99 -20.94 -9.47
C ALA A 90 12.19 -21.78 -10.75
N GLU A 91 11.10 -22.16 -11.41
CA GLU A 91 11.14 -22.92 -12.68
C GLU A 91 11.45 -22.04 -13.90
N ASN A 92 11.39 -20.70 -13.73
CA ASN A 92 11.63 -19.72 -14.78
C ASN A 92 12.61 -18.64 -14.28
N ASP A 93 13.87 -19.02 -14.06
CA ASP A 93 15.00 -18.16 -13.67
C ASP A 93 14.69 -17.21 -12.50
N ASN A 94 13.82 -17.61 -11.59
CA ASN A 94 13.28 -16.79 -10.51
C ASN A 94 12.65 -15.46 -10.98
N ILE A 95 12.07 -15.44 -12.18
CA ILE A 95 11.42 -14.24 -12.71
C ILE A 95 10.14 -13.94 -11.93
N TYR A 96 10.03 -12.69 -11.51
CA TYR A 96 8.82 -12.05 -11.06
C TYR A 96 8.38 -11.03 -12.13
N ASP A 97 7.18 -11.17 -12.69
CA ASP A 97 6.56 -10.21 -13.61
C ASP A 97 5.17 -9.83 -13.09
N GLY A 98 5.12 -8.68 -12.45
CA GLY A 98 3.89 -8.13 -11.86
C GLY A 98 3.64 -6.69 -12.31
N THR A 99 2.37 -6.35 -12.52
CA THR A 99 1.94 -4.99 -12.85
C THR A 99 1.02 -4.47 -11.76
N MET A 100 1.31 -3.28 -11.23
CA MET A 100 0.50 -2.57 -10.25
C MET A 100 -0.10 -1.33 -10.89
N ILE A 101 -1.42 -1.17 -10.80
CA ILE A 101 -2.16 -0.04 -11.38
C ILE A 101 -2.89 0.71 -10.29
N CYS A 102 -2.55 1.99 -10.13
CA CYS A 102 -3.15 2.88 -9.16
C CYS A 102 -4.36 3.60 -9.76
N ILE A 103 -5.53 3.44 -9.16
CA ILE A 103 -6.78 4.02 -9.61
C ILE A 103 -7.24 5.12 -8.67
N LYS A 104 -7.42 6.34 -9.20
CA LYS A 104 -8.01 7.47 -8.48
C LYS A 104 -9.54 7.36 -8.45
N ASP A 105 -10.18 7.91 -7.42
CA ASP A 105 -11.64 7.91 -7.26
C ASP A 105 -12.38 8.50 -8.48
N ASP A 106 -11.80 9.53 -9.09
CA ASP A 106 -12.43 10.23 -10.22
C ASP A 106 -12.52 9.32 -11.44
N LEU A 107 -11.51 8.48 -11.70
CA LEU A 107 -11.54 7.48 -12.77
C LEU A 107 -12.59 6.40 -12.50
N LEU A 108 -12.72 5.95 -11.25
CA LEU A 108 -13.77 4.99 -10.89
C LEU A 108 -15.17 5.58 -11.03
N LYS A 109 -15.37 6.85 -10.63
CA LYS A 109 -16.65 7.55 -10.80
C LYS A 109 -17.01 7.73 -12.29
N GLU A 110 -16.01 8.07 -13.09
CA GLU A 110 -16.18 8.22 -14.54
C GLU A 110 -16.52 6.87 -15.19
N PHE A 111 -15.85 5.79 -14.78
CA PHE A 111 -16.19 4.43 -15.20
C PHE A 111 -17.66 4.09 -14.90
N VAL A 112 -18.11 4.28 -13.65
CA VAL A 112 -19.50 3.98 -13.24
C VAL A 112 -20.50 4.78 -14.06
N LYS A 113 -20.20 6.06 -14.34
CA LYS A 113 -21.03 6.91 -15.20
C LYS A 113 -21.06 6.40 -16.64
N THR A 114 -19.91 6.09 -17.22
CA THR A 114 -19.77 5.63 -18.61
C THR A 114 -20.41 4.26 -18.82
N ALA A 115 -20.23 3.34 -17.87
CA ALA A 115 -20.85 2.02 -17.90
C ALA A 115 -22.35 2.02 -17.56
N ASN A 116 -22.92 3.19 -17.25
CA ASN A 116 -24.33 3.36 -16.87
C ASN A 116 -24.79 2.39 -15.77
N VAL A 117 -23.89 2.13 -14.80
CA VAL A 117 -24.12 1.19 -13.73
C VAL A 117 -25.04 1.82 -12.68
N LYS A 118 -26.19 1.22 -12.45
CA LYS A 118 -27.00 1.52 -11.25
C LYS A 118 -26.25 0.94 -10.05
N MET A 119 -25.77 1.83 -9.16
CA MET A 119 -25.08 1.39 -7.92
C MET A 119 -25.99 0.44 -7.15
N PRO A 120 -25.65 -0.85 -7.08
CA PRO A 120 -26.44 -1.78 -6.28
C PRO A 120 -26.34 -1.38 -4.82
N GLN A 121 -27.43 -1.52 -4.07
CA GLN A 121 -27.36 -1.50 -2.61
C GLN A 121 -26.60 -2.76 -2.16
N ILE A 122 -25.28 -2.68 -2.17
CA ILE A 122 -24.43 -3.77 -1.69
C ILE A 122 -24.55 -3.78 -0.16
N ALA A 123 -25.41 -4.62 0.36
CA ALA A 123 -25.50 -4.88 1.78
C ALA A 123 -24.26 -5.68 2.21
N GLY A 124 -23.51 -5.13 3.19
CA GLY A 124 -22.32 -5.77 3.74
C GLY A 124 -21.00 -5.41 3.06
N GLU A 125 -19.94 -5.89 3.64
CA GLU A 125 -18.57 -5.79 3.14
C GLU A 125 -18.26 -7.01 2.28
N ILE A 126 -17.85 -6.78 1.02
CA ILE A 126 -17.39 -7.86 0.14
C ILE A 126 -15.94 -8.15 0.54
N LYS A 127 -15.63 -9.39 0.84
CA LYS A 127 -14.25 -9.80 1.12
C LYS A 127 -13.39 -9.56 -0.11
N THR A 128 -12.22 -8.98 0.09
CA THR A 128 -11.17 -8.99 -0.91
C THR A 128 -10.84 -10.44 -1.24
N LEU A 129 -10.79 -10.78 -2.51
CA LEU A 129 -10.48 -12.12 -3.00
C LEU A 129 -9.47 -12.00 -4.14
N VAL A 130 -8.59 -12.97 -4.22
CA VAL A 130 -7.77 -13.21 -5.40
C VAL A 130 -8.68 -13.78 -6.49
N ASN A 131 -8.57 -13.24 -7.69
CA ASN A 131 -9.41 -13.63 -8.83
C ASN A 131 -8.50 -14.04 -9.99
N PRO A 132 -8.88 -15.06 -10.79
CA PRO A 132 -8.18 -15.36 -12.02
C PRO A 132 -8.35 -14.24 -13.05
N MET A 133 -7.34 -14.02 -13.88
CA MET A 133 -7.44 -13.19 -15.07
C MET A 133 -7.95 -14.01 -16.26
N ASP A 134 -8.84 -13.43 -17.04
CA ASP A 134 -9.20 -13.98 -18.34
C ASP A 134 -8.18 -13.59 -19.42
N ASN A 135 -8.31 -14.15 -20.62
CA ASN A 135 -7.41 -13.90 -21.73
C ASN A 135 -7.38 -12.42 -22.16
N ARG A 136 -8.47 -11.66 -21.99
CA ARG A 136 -8.53 -10.23 -22.33
C ARG A 136 -7.66 -9.43 -21.37
N LEU A 137 -7.79 -9.67 -20.07
CA LEU A 137 -6.96 -9.01 -19.06
C LEU A 137 -5.48 -9.31 -19.24
N ILE A 138 -5.13 -10.59 -19.54
CA ILE A 138 -3.75 -10.98 -19.81
C ILE A 138 -3.21 -10.24 -21.04
N ALA A 139 -3.98 -10.20 -22.15
CA ALA A 139 -3.61 -9.49 -23.36
C ALA A 139 -3.49 -7.97 -23.12
N PHE A 140 -4.41 -7.39 -22.33
CA PHE A 140 -4.35 -6.00 -21.93
C PHE A 140 -3.06 -5.67 -21.20
N ILE A 141 -2.70 -6.42 -20.14
CA ILE A 141 -1.46 -6.21 -19.37
C ILE A 141 -0.22 -6.36 -20.27
N GLN A 142 -0.20 -7.34 -21.14
CA GLN A 142 0.89 -7.50 -22.12
C GLN A 142 0.98 -6.32 -23.11
N SER A 143 -0.16 -5.73 -23.48
CA SER A 143 -0.22 -4.55 -24.39
C SER A 143 0.40 -3.29 -23.80
N LEU A 144 0.61 -3.25 -22.47
CA LEU A 144 1.25 -2.12 -21.82
C LEU A 144 2.79 -2.15 -21.95
N LYS A 145 3.39 -3.34 -22.16
CA LYS A 145 4.85 -3.52 -22.20
C LYS A 145 5.59 -2.55 -23.14
N PRO A 146 5.14 -2.31 -24.39
CA PRO A 146 5.81 -1.36 -25.30
C PRO A 146 5.91 0.07 -24.75
N TYR A 147 4.94 0.51 -23.93
CA TYR A 147 4.93 1.87 -23.40
C TYR A 147 5.98 2.09 -22.30
N PHE A 148 6.44 1.05 -21.63
CA PHE A 148 7.49 1.17 -20.61
C PHE A 148 8.87 1.42 -21.21
N ASN A 149 9.07 1.08 -22.49
CA ASN A 149 10.34 1.33 -23.18
C ASN A 149 10.54 2.80 -23.52
N ALA A 150 9.46 3.58 -23.61
CA ALA A 150 9.49 5.03 -23.92
C ALA A 150 8.42 5.78 -23.09
N PRO A 151 8.53 5.80 -21.75
CA PRO A 151 7.48 6.28 -20.85
C PRO A 151 7.15 7.76 -21.01
N SER A 152 8.10 8.58 -21.51
CA SER A 152 7.89 10.02 -21.74
C SER A 152 7.03 10.34 -22.95
N THR A 153 6.71 9.37 -23.80
CA THR A 153 5.97 9.58 -25.06
C THR A 153 4.49 9.22 -24.97
N ILE A 154 4.04 8.59 -23.87
CA ILE A 154 2.62 8.25 -23.77
C ILE A 154 1.78 9.50 -23.52
N ASN A 155 0.78 9.70 -24.37
CA ASN A 155 -0.18 10.77 -24.21
C ASN A 155 -1.04 10.49 -22.95
N PRO A 156 -1.20 11.46 -22.02
CA PRO A 156 -2.01 11.27 -20.81
C PRO A 156 -3.47 10.87 -21.12
N ALA A 157 -4.05 11.37 -22.23
CA ALA A 157 -5.40 10.99 -22.64
C ALA A 157 -5.46 9.52 -23.08
N LEU A 158 -4.43 9.02 -23.78
CA LEU A 158 -4.33 7.61 -24.15
C LEU A 158 -4.18 6.73 -22.89
N LEU A 159 -3.36 7.14 -21.93
CA LEU A 159 -3.21 6.40 -20.68
C LEU A 159 -4.55 6.34 -19.91
N LYS A 160 -5.30 7.44 -19.89
CA LYS A 160 -6.64 7.49 -19.30
C LYS A 160 -7.60 6.50 -20.00
N LEU A 161 -7.60 6.47 -21.33
CA LEU A 161 -8.42 5.51 -22.10
C LEU A 161 -8.04 4.07 -21.79
N LYS A 162 -6.74 3.76 -21.67
CA LYS A 162 -6.28 2.43 -21.28
C LYS A 162 -6.72 2.03 -19.87
N ILE A 163 -6.74 2.97 -18.93
CA ILE A 163 -7.26 2.68 -17.58
C ILE A 163 -8.77 2.43 -17.63
N MET A 164 -9.49 3.16 -18.47
CA MET A 164 -10.93 2.94 -18.66
C MET A 164 -11.21 1.57 -19.28
N GLU A 165 -10.47 1.18 -20.34
CA GLU A 165 -10.51 -0.16 -20.93
C GLU A 165 -10.29 -1.24 -19.86
N LEU A 166 -9.23 -1.12 -19.04
CA LEU A 166 -8.97 -2.02 -17.93
C LEU A 166 -10.14 -2.16 -16.95
N LEU A 167 -10.77 -1.05 -16.59
CA LEU A 167 -11.90 -1.06 -15.65
C LEU A 167 -13.09 -1.82 -16.20
N PHE A 168 -13.35 -1.72 -17.53
CA PHE A 168 -14.35 -2.53 -18.21
C PHE A 168 -13.98 -4.02 -18.20
N ASP A 169 -12.75 -4.37 -18.58
CA ASP A 169 -12.29 -5.76 -18.59
C ASP A 169 -12.36 -6.40 -17.21
N VAL A 170 -11.90 -5.71 -16.17
CA VAL A 170 -12.03 -6.17 -14.78
C VAL A 170 -13.49 -6.34 -14.37
N SER A 171 -14.38 -5.44 -14.80
CA SER A 171 -15.79 -5.50 -14.44
C SER A 171 -16.53 -6.68 -15.10
N GLU A 172 -16.07 -7.10 -16.28
CA GLU A 172 -16.67 -8.20 -17.06
C GLU A 172 -16.06 -9.56 -16.73
N CYS A 173 -14.87 -9.61 -16.08
CA CYS A 173 -14.18 -10.84 -15.73
C CYS A 173 -15.04 -11.76 -14.83
N SER A 174 -15.73 -11.20 -13.84
CA SER A 174 -16.72 -11.91 -13.03
C SER A 174 -17.66 -10.97 -12.26
N GLN A 175 -18.81 -11.47 -11.84
CA GLN A 175 -19.71 -10.71 -10.98
C GLN A 175 -19.06 -10.31 -9.65
N ASN A 176 -18.12 -11.10 -9.16
CA ASN A 176 -17.40 -10.83 -7.93
C ASN A 176 -16.39 -9.71 -8.11
N THR A 177 -15.60 -9.70 -9.18
CA THR A 177 -14.66 -8.61 -9.50
C THR A 177 -15.37 -7.30 -9.70
N PHE A 178 -16.51 -7.32 -10.42
CA PHE A 178 -17.35 -6.14 -10.58
C PHE A 178 -17.83 -5.58 -9.23
N ARG A 179 -18.35 -6.43 -8.33
CA ARG A 179 -18.76 -6.00 -6.99
C ARG A 179 -17.60 -5.46 -6.16
N GLN A 180 -16.42 -6.08 -6.22
CA GLN A 180 -15.21 -5.58 -5.56
C GLN A 180 -14.81 -4.21 -6.11
N LEU A 181 -14.85 -4.01 -7.42
CA LEU A 181 -14.54 -2.73 -8.07
C LEU A 181 -15.48 -1.62 -7.57
N LEU A 182 -16.79 -1.87 -7.54
CA LEU A 182 -17.77 -0.91 -7.01
C LEU A 182 -17.57 -0.61 -5.51
N GLN A 183 -17.09 -1.58 -4.74
CA GLN A 183 -16.81 -1.41 -3.32
C GLN A 183 -15.64 -0.45 -3.06
N LEU A 184 -14.72 -0.27 -4.01
CA LEU A 184 -13.65 0.72 -3.91
C LEU A 184 -14.21 2.14 -3.73
N LEU A 185 -15.37 2.44 -4.29
CA LEU A 185 -16.04 3.75 -4.16
C LEU A 185 -16.68 4.01 -2.80
N LYS A 186 -16.90 2.97 -1.99
CA LYS A 186 -17.46 3.17 -0.65
C LYS A 186 -16.45 3.91 0.24
N PRO A 187 -16.90 4.90 1.05
CA PRO A 187 -16.02 5.58 1.97
C PRO A 187 -15.28 4.60 2.88
N VAL A 188 -14.01 4.88 3.13
CA VAL A 188 -13.23 4.17 4.16
C VAL A 188 -13.62 4.78 5.52
N ARG A 189 -14.03 3.97 6.48
CA ARG A 189 -14.22 4.38 7.87
C ARG A 189 -13.75 3.25 8.79
N ALA A 190 -12.46 3.26 9.08
CA ALA A 190 -11.85 2.26 9.93
C ALA A 190 -11.87 2.69 11.41
N ASN A 191 -11.81 1.71 12.32
CA ASN A 191 -11.67 1.97 13.73
C ASN A 191 -10.33 2.66 14.02
N ILE A 192 -10.34 3.82 14.71
CA ILE A 192 -9.14 4.59 15.03
C ILE A 192 -8.13 3.75 15.82
N ARG A 193 -8.58 2.97 16.82
CA ARG A 193 -7.70 2.13 17.62
C ARG A 193 -6.94 1.15 16.73
N TYR A 194 -7.68 0.42 15.90
CA TYR A 194 -7.09 -0.53 14.98
C TYR A 194 -6.05 0.12 14.05
N VAL A 195 -6.41 1.25 13.41
CA VAL A 195 -5.51 1.95 12.49
C VAL A 195 -4.22 2.38 13.18
N VAL A 196 -4.33 2.96 14.37
CA VAL A 196 -3.16 3.50 15.08
C VAL A 196 -2.29 2.40 15.64
N GLU A 197 -2.87 1.37 16.24
CA GLU A 197 -2.14 0.22 16.80
C GLU A 197 -1.39 -0.58 15.74
N GLN A 198 -1.94 -0.69 14.52
CA GLN A 198 -1.24 -1.35 13.41
C GLN A 198 -0.12 -0.50 12.79
N ASN A 199 -0.15 0.83 12.98
CA ASN A 199 0.71 1.72 12.20
C ASN A 199 1.64 2.63 13.04
N TYR A 200 1.52 2.67 14.38
CA TYR A 200 2.29 3.61 15.20
C TYR A 200 3.82 3.45 15.07
N ALA A 201 4.29 2.24 14.81
CA ALA A 201 5.71 1.93 14.63
C ALA A 201 6.24 2.25 13.22
N SER A 202 5.35 2.49 12.26
CA SER A 202 5.73 2.83 10.88
C SER A 202 5.98 4.35 10.73
N PRO A 203 6.77 4.80 9.73
CA PRO A 203 7.03 6.21 9.48
C PRO A 203 5.82 6.91 8.80
N ILE A 204 4.63 6.71 9.36
CA ILE A 204 3.37 7.31 8.91
C ILE A 204 3.09 8.57 9.72
N THR A 205 2.69 9.63 9.05
CA THR A 205 2.34 10.92 9.63
C THR A 205 0.91 10.95 10.18
N LEU A 206 0.59 11.93 11.03
CA LEU A 206 -0.77 12.11 11.56
C LEU A 206 -1.83 12.33 10.46
N PRO A 207 -1.59 13.15 9.40
CA PRO A 207 -2.51 13.25 8.27
C PRO A 207 -2.78 11.90 7.58
N GLU A 208 -1.75 11.06 7.46
CA GLU A 208 -1.89 9.73 6.85
C GLU A 208 -2.67 8.76 7.74
N LEU A 209 -2.48 8.81 9.07
CA LEU A 209 -3.31 8.05 10.01
C LEU A 209 -4.78 8.49 9.97
N ALA A 210 -5.02 9.81 9.86
CA ALA A 210 -6.37 10.33 9.67
C ALA A 210 -6.98 9.80 8.37
N TYR A 211 -6.22 9.84 7.28
CA TYR A 211 -6.63 9.30 5.99
C TYR A 211 -6.92 7.79 6.06
N LEU A 212 -6.03 6.98 6.66
CA LEU A 212 -6.25 5.54 6.89
C LEU A 212 -7.54 5.25 7.66
N SER A 213 -7.90 6.14 8.58
CA SER A 213 -9.13 5.99 9.36
C SER A 213 -10.38 6.53 8.65
N GLY A 214 -10.21 7.12 7.45
CA GLY A 214 -11.29 7.75 6.68
C GLY A 214 -11.82 9.04 7.32
N ARG A 215 -10.94 9.83 7.92
CA ARG A 215 -11.26 11.06 8.65
C ARG A 215 -10.43 12.25 8.17
N SER A 216 -10.97 13.46 8.31
CA SER A 216 -10.13 14.66 8.27
C SER A 216 -9.18 14.68 9.47
N LEU A 217 -8.05 15.38 9.35
CA LEU A 217 -7.07 15.48 10.44
C LEU A 217 -7.68 16.03 11.73
N SER A 218 -8.57 17.03 11.62
CA SER A 218 -9.25 17.64 12.77
C SER A 218 -10.19 16.65 13.45
N SER A 219 -11.00 15.92 12.67
CA SER A 219 -11.90 14.87 13.19
C SER A 219 -11.11 13.73 13.84
N PHE A 220 -10.01 13.31 13.22
CA PHE A 220 -9.12 12.28 13.76
C PHE A 220 -8.55 12.70 15.12
N LYS A 221 -7.96 13.91 15.22
CA LYS A 221 -7.39 14.42 16.48
C LYS A 221 -8.41 14.45 17.60
N ARG A 222 -9.63 14.95 17.32
CA ARG A 222 -10.72 15.05 18.30
C ARG A 222 -11.17 13.67 18.78
N GLU A 223 -11.46 12.74 17.86
CA GLU A 223 -11.91 11.39 18.21
C GLU A 223 -10.79 10.58 18.89
N PHE A 224 -9.53 10.78 18.48
CA PHE A 224 -8.37 10.17 19.14
C PHE A 224 -8.24 10.64 20.59
N GLN A 225 -8.34 11.96 20.82
CA GLN A 225 -8.29 12.54 22.18
C GLN A 225 -9.38 11.95 23.07
N THR A 226 -10.60 11.78 22.54
CA THR A 226 -11.71 11.15 23.29
C THR A 226 -11.42 9.67 23.57
N THR A 227 -10.78 8.96 22.64
CA THR A 227 -10.53 7.51 22.73
C THR A 227 -9.39 7.15 23.68
N TYR A 228 -8.32 7.95 23.67
CA TYR A 228 -7.08 7.67 24.42
C TYR A 228 -6.79 8.65 25.54
N ASN A 229 -7.65 9.66 25.70
CA ASN A 229 -7.49 10.77 26.68
C ASN A 229 -6.13 11.49 26.55
N MET A 230 -5.54 11.49 25.35
CA MET A 230 -4.20 11.99 25.07
C MET A 230 -4.09 12.43 23.60
N PRO A 231 -3.30 13.47 23.28
CA PRO A 231 -3.05 13.87 21.89
C PRO A 231 -2.34 12.76 21.09
N PRO A 232 -2.70 12.58 19.79
CA PRO A 232 -2.14 11.51 18.96
C PRO A 232 -0.61 11.50 18.89
N ALA A 233 0.03 12.66 18.72
CA ALA A 233 1.49 12.76 18.63
C ALA A 233 2.20 12.30 19.91
N GLN A 234 1.63 12.62 21.06
CA GLN A 234 2.16 12.24 22.37
C GLN A 234 2.03 10.73 22.57
N TRP A 235 0.86 10.16 22.31
CA TRP A 235 0.60 8.73 22.42
C TRP A 235 1.50 7.90 21.51
N ILE A 236 1.62 8.28 20.21
CA ILE A 236 2.46 7.60 19.24
C ILE A 236 3.93 7.63 19.69
N ARG A 237 4.43 8.80 20.14
CA ARG A 237 5.79 8.94 20.65
C ARG A 237 6.03 8.00 21.82
N GLN A 238 5.12 7.97 22.79
CA GLN A 238 5.21 7.07 23.94
C GLN A 238 5.26 5.61 23.51
N LYS A 239 4.36 5.17 22.64
CA LYS A 239 4.33 3.79 22.13
C LYS A 239 5.59 3.41 21.35
N ARG A 240 6.14 4.34 20.57
CA ARG A 240 7.42 4.14 19.89
C ARG A 240 8.57 3.98 20.87
N LEU A 241 8.60 4.76 21.94
CA LEU A 241 9.62 4.64 23.00
C LEU A 241 9.51 3.32 23.76
N GLU A 242 8.29 2.90 24.13
CA GLU A 242 8.02 1.60 24.76
C GLU A 242 8.54 0.44 23.89
N LYS A 243 8.21 0.46 22.60
CA LYS A 243 8.66 -0.57 21.65
C LYS A 243 10.17 -0.52 21.43
N SER A 244 10.76 0.70 21.38
CA SER A 244 12.21 0.86 21.27
C SER A 244 12.94 0.25 22.45
N LEU A 245 12.44 0.42 23.67
CA LEU A 245 13.01 -0.21 24.88
C LEU A 245 12.98 -1.74 24.81
N ASP A 246 11.86 -2.30 24.34
CA ASP A 246 11.75 -3.75 24.11
C ASP A 246 12.79 -4.24 23.07
N MET A 247 12.94 -3.50 21.95
CA MET A 247 13.93 -3.86 20.92
C MET A 247 15.37 -3.74 21.39
N LEU A 248 15.70 -2.72 22.19
CA LEU A 248 17.05 -2.56 22.78
C LEU A 248 17.45 -3.74 23.65
N LYS A 249 16.50 -4.31 24.39
CA LYS A 249 16.73 -5.44 25.29
C LYS A 249 16.74 -6.80 24.58
N ASN A 250 15.98 -6.94 23.51
CA ASN A 250 15.61 -8.25 22.95
C ASN A 250 16.10 -8.47 21.51
N THR A 251 16.83 -7.51 20.92
CA THR A 251 17.31 -7.65 19.53
C THR A 251 18.76 -7.22 19.40
N PRO A 252 19.51 -7.73 18.40
CA PRO A 252 20.88 -7.30 18.12
C PRO A 252 20.94 -5.93 17.38
N MET A 253 19.81 -5.28 17.10
CA MET A 253 19.75 -4.04 16.35
C MET A 253 20.49 -2.91 17.05
N THR A 254 21.19 -2.08 16.27
CA THR A 254 21.83 -0.87 16.78
C THR A 254 20.82 0.20 17.19
N VAL A 255 21.22 1.15 18.03
CA VAL A 255 20.37 2.29 18.42
C VAL A 255 19.86 3.06 17.20
N SER A 256 20.73 3.23 16.17
CA SER A 256 20.34 3.89 14.93
C SER A 256 19.31 3.11 14.12
N GLU A 257 19.46 1.79 14.02
CA GLU A 257 18.50 0.94 13.33
C GLU A 257 17.14 0.96 14.04
N ILE A 258 17.11 0.88 15.37
CA ILE A 258 15.87 0.98 16.17
C ILE A 258 15.22 2.35 15.96
N CYS A 259 16.00 3.44 15.99
CA CYS A 259 15.52 4.80 15.75
C CYS A 259 14.73 4.89 14.43
N TYR A 260 15.36 4.47 13.33
CA TYR A 260 14.72 4.54 12.01
C TYR A 260 13.55 3.54 11.85
N THR A 261 13.68 2.34 12.41
CA THR A 261 12.60 1.33 12.40
C THR A 261 11.35 1.85 13.12
N MET A 262 11.51 2.59 14.20
CA MET A 262 10.42 3.18 14.96
C MET A 262 9.93 4.53 14.39
N GLY A 263 10.45 4.95 13.23
CA GLY A 263 10.00 6.15 12.53
C GLY A 263 10.43 7.46 13.20
N PHE A 264 11.58 7.46 13.88
CA PHE A 264 12.23 8.70 14.30
C PHE A 264 13.17 9.18 13.21
N GLU A 265 13.29 10.49 13.04
CA GLU A 265 14.07 11.11 11.95
C GLU A 265 15.58 11.13 12.22
N SER A 266 15.98 11.16 13.48
CA SER A 266 17.38 11.33 13.87
C SER A 266 17.72 10.59 15.16
N PRO A 267 18.83 9.82 15.18
CA PRO A 267 19.31 9.14 16.39
C PRO A 267 19.62 10.09 17.56
N ALA A 268 20.09 11.30 17.28
CA ALA A 268 20.36 12.31 18.31
C ALA A 268 19.07 12.78 19.00
N HIS A 269 18.04 13.11 18.20
CA HIS A 269 16.73 13.47 18.72
C HIS A 269 16.08 12.30 19.47
N PHE A 270 16.13 11.10 18.91
CA PHE A 270 15.64 9.87 19.55
C PHE A 270 16.30 9.65 20.92
N SER A 271 17.64 9.72 20.99
CA SER A 271 18.38 9.49 22.26
C SER A 271 18.04 10.52 23.32
N ARG A 272 17.82 11.80 22.92
CA ARG A 272 17.41 12.85 23.85
C ARG A 272 16.02 12.57 24.44
N ILE A 273 15.00 12.35 23.61
CA ILE A 273 13.63 12.09 24.09
C ILE A 273 13.51 10.76 24.83
N PHE A 274 14.30 9.76 24.46
CA PHE A 274 14.37 8.48 25.17
C PHE A 274 14.95 8.69 26.58
N LYS A 275 16.05 9.45 26.71
CA LYS A 275 16.63 9.81 28.02
C LYS A 275 15.65 10.63 28.88
N GLU A 276 14.96 11.61 28.28
CA GLU A 276 13.92 12.39 28.97
C GLU A 276 12.80 11.50 29.53
N HIS A 277 12.46 10.42 28.82
CA HIS A 277 11.35 9.53 29.21
C HIS A 277 11.77 8.44 30.20
N TYR A 278 12.98 7.85 30.05
CA TYR A 278 13.46 6.72 30.85
C TYR A 278 14.59 7.06 31.84
N GLY A 279 15.07 8.30 31.87
CA GLY A 279 16.13 8.75 32.75
C GLY A 279 17.56 8.49 32.21
N HIS A 280 17.75 7.50 31.34
CA HIS A 280 19.03 7.08 30.79
C HIS A 280 19.00 6.97 29.25
N PRO A 281 20.16 7.17 28.58
CA PRO A 281 20.24 7.06 27.13
C PRO A 281 20.01 5.62 26.66
N PRO A 282 19.57 5.41 25.38
CA PRO A 282 19.26 4.09 24.83
C PRO A 282 20.41 3.09 24.95
N THR A 283 21.66 3.56 24.87
CA THR A 283 22.87 2.72 24.96
C THR A 283 23.02 1.98 26.28
N GLN A 284 22.44 2.49 27.37
CA GLN A 284 22.49 1.82 28.69
C GLN A 284 21.47 0.67 28.82
N TYR A 285 20.48 0.61 27.92
CA TYR A 285 19.48 -0.45 27.92
C TYR A 285 19.79 -1.55 26.89
N LYS A 286 20.84 -1.37 26.10
CA LYS A 286 21.27 -2.36 25.12
C LYS A 286 22.06 -3.48 25.82
N GLN A 287 21.62 -4.72 25.64
CA GLN A 287 22.34 -5.92 26.02
C GLN A 287 23.31 -6.35 24.93
#